data_046747f27157569ca8070d756cc9e381
#
_entry.id   046747f27157569ca8070d756cc9e381
#
_cell.length_a   1.000
_cell.length_b   1.000
_cell.length_c   1.000
_cell.angle_alpha   90.00
_cell.angle_beta   90.00
_cell.angle_gamma   90.00
#
_symmetry.space_group_name_H-M   'P 1'
#
loop_
_entity.id
_entity.type
_entity.pdbx_description
1 polymer ?
#
loop_
_entity_poly.entity_id
_entity_poly.type
_entity_poly.pdbx_seq_one_letter_code
_entity_poly.pdbx_strand_id
1 'polypeptide(L)'
;MKINKIKKSRLETVDFDNLPFGSIFSDHMLICEFKNGKWNEPEIKPYGPLKLSPGTQALHYGQSIFEGMKAFKSKKDNVLLFRPDKNFERINNSAKRLSIPQIPKDVFIDGLKAVSYTHLRAHETP
;
A
#
# COMPACT_ATOMS: atom_id res chain seq x y z
N MET A 1 0.76 12.78 -6.42
CA MET A 1 0.98 11.92 -5.21
C MET A 1 1.92 12.62 -4.26
N LYS A 2 1.51 12.81 -3.01
CA LYS A 2 2.36 13.38 -1.95
C LYS A 2 3.25 12.28 -1.34
N ILE A 3 4.47 12.64 -0.96
CA ILE A 3 5.41 11.70 -0.31
C ILE A 3 5.99 12.36 0.93
N ASN A 4 5.60 11.85 2.10
CA ASN A 4 6.12 12.27 3.41
C ASN A 4 7.00 11.14 3.96
N LYS A 5 8.31 11.31 3.87
CA LYS A 5 9.27 10.30 4.33
C LYS A 5 9.52 10.37 5.83
N ILE A 6 9.81 9.22 6.45
CA ILE A 6 10.36 9.18 7.81
C ILE A 6 11.81 9.71 7.81
N LYS A 7 12.24 10.19 8.97
CA LYS A 7 13.62 10.67 9.14
C LYS A 7 14.65 9.56 9.25
N LYS A 8 14.28 8.41 9.81
CA LYS A 8 15.17 7.26 10.02
C LYS A 8 14.41 5.97 9.71
N SER A 9 14.92 5.18 8.75
CA SER A 9 14.36 3.88 8.38
C SER A 9 14.63 2.84 9.47
N ARG A 10 13.70 1.90 9.62
CA ARG A 10 13.86 0.70 10.49
C ARG A 10 14.46 -0.48 9.73
N LEU A 11 14.68 -0.36 8.43
CA LEU A 11 15.15 -1.45 7.56
C LEU A 11 16.44 -2.11 8.06
N GLU A 12 17.37 -1.33 8.63
CA GLU A 12 18.62 -1.84 9.19
C GLU A 12 18.44 -2.81 10.38
N THR A 13 17.28 -2.74 11.03
CA THR A 13 16.96 -3.58 12.20
C THR A 13 16.06 -4.76 11.86
N VAL A 14 15.68 -4.93 10.59
CA VAL A 14 14.76 -5.97 10.14
C VAL A 14 15.56 -7.19 9.69
N ASP A 15 15.31 -8.33 10.33
CA ASP A 15 15.80 -9.62 9.88
C ASP A 15 14.85 -10.17 8.79
N PHE A 16 15.28 -10.06 7.52
CA PHE A 16 14.48 -10.49 6.37
C PHE A 16 14.41 -12.02 6.21
N ASP A 17 15.31 -12.77 6.85
CA ASP A 17 15.30 -14.23 6.80
C ASP A 17 14.30 -14.83 7.81
N ASN A 18 13.92 -14.06 8.86
CA ASN A 18 13.00 -14.47 9.91
C ASN A 18 11.87 -13.46 10.11
N LEU A 19 11.12 -13.15 9.04
CA LEU A 19 9.97 -12.23 9.12
C LEU A 19 8.73 -12.92 9.70
N PRO A 20 8.30 -12.58 10.93
CA PRO A 20 7.06 -13.09 11.46
C PRO A 20 5.86 -12.47 10.72
N PHE A 21 4.92 -13.33 10.32
CA PHE A 21 3.73 -12.88 9.60
C PHE A 21 2.91 -11.88 10.44
N GLY A 22 2.58 -10.74 9.84
CA GLY A 22 1.69 -9.73 10.44
C GLY A 22 2.28 -8.91 11.60
N SER A 23 3.58 -9.06 11.91
CA SER A 23 4.21 -8.39 13.05
C SER A 23 5.14 -7.24 12.65
N ILE A 24 5.76 -7.33 11.48
CA ILE A 24 6.68 -6.31 10.97
C ILE A 24 6.03 -5.63 9.77
N PHE A 25 5.88 -4.32 9.84
CA PHE A 25 5.29 -3.49 8.80
C PHE A 25 6.35 -2.57 8.19
N SER A 26 6.09 -2.14 6.96
CA SER A 26 6.93 -1.16 6.26
C SER A 26 6.97 0.17 7.00
N ASP A 27 7.99 0.98 6.72
CA ASP A 27 8.12 2.33 7.28
C ASP A 27 7.03 3.28 6.80
N HIS A 28 6.46 3.01 5.64
CA HIS A 28 5.47 3.85 5.00
C HIS A 28 4.22 3.05 4.60
N MET A 29 3.12 3.75 4.48
CA MET A 29 1.87 3.28 3.90
C MET A 29 1.38 4.24 2.83
N LEU A 30 0.68 3.71 1.82
CA LEU A 30 -0.06 4.50 0.85
C LEU A 30 -1.50 4.66 1.32
N ILE A 31 -1.98 5.88 1.36
CA ILE A 31 -3.38 6.21 1.64
C ILE A 31 -3.97 6.95 0.45
N CYS A 32 -5.16 6.55 0.04
CA CYS A 32 -5.97 7.29 -0.91
C CYS A 32 -7.43 7.24 -0.45
N GLU A 33 -8.03 8.38 -0.19
CA GLU A 33 -9.39 8.47 0.30
C GLU A 33 -10.37 8.74 -0.84
N PHE A 34 -11.50 8.02 -0.84
CA PHE A 34 -12.65 8.35 -1.66
C PHE A 34 -13.59 9.23 -0.85
N LYS A 35 -13.85 10.45 -1.35
CA LYS A 35 -14.67 11.43 -0.64
C LYS A 35 -15.43 12.31 -1.63
N ASN A 36 -16.69 12.60 -1.33
CA ASN A 36 -17.55 13.43 -2.19
C ASN A 36 -17.58 12.96 -3.66
N GLY A 37 -17.68 11.63 -3.86
CA GLY A 37 -17.81 11.04 -5.20
C GLY A 37 -16.51 10.94 -5.99
N LYS A 38 -15.34 11.23 -5.40
CA LYS A 38 -14.05 11.19 -6.09
C LYS A 38 -12.92 10.66 -5.20
N TRP A 39 -11.90 10.12 -5.83
CA TRP A 39 -10.63 9.79 -5.18
C TRP A 39 -9.81 11.07 -4.98
N ASN A 40 -9.30 11.25 -3.78
CA ASN A 40 -8.37 12.33 -3.44
C ASN A 40 -6.97 12.01 -3.96
N GLU A 41 -6.06 12.97 -3.82
CA GLU A 41 -4.66 12.75 -4.15
C GLU A 41 -4.05 11.68 -3.24
N PRO A 42 -3.43 10.62 -3.80
CA PRO A 42 -2.75 9.60 -3.01
C PRO A 42 -1.57 10.18 -2.22
N GLU A 43 -1.37 9.66 -1.00
CA GLU A 43 -0.30 10.09 -0.12
C GLU A 43 0.48 8.89 0.41
N ILE A 44 1.80 8.91 0.26
CA ILE A 44 2.72 8.02 0.99
C ILE A 44 3.13 8.74 2.27
N LYS A 45 2.89 8.10 3.41
CA LYS A 45 3.18 8.67 4.73
C LYS A 45 3.74 7.62 5.67
N PRO A 46 4.32 8.02 6.81
CA PRO A 46 4.78 7.09 7.82
C PRO A 46 3.66 6.12 8.23
N TYR A 47 4.01 4.83 8.39
CA TYR A 47 3.08 3.82 8.89
C TYR A 47 2.63 4.15 10.30
N GLY A 48 1.33 4.06 10.56
CA GLY A 48 0.74 4.36 11.85
C GLY A 48 -0.77 4.16 11.89
N PRO A 49 -1.41 4.50 13.00
CA PRO A 49 -2.86 4.35 13.17
C PRO A 49 -3.66 5.15 12.15
N LEU A 50 -4.80 4.59 11.75
CA LEU A 50 -5.82 5.27 10.95
C LEU A 50 -6.90 5.85 11.86
N LYS A 51 -7.29 7.10 11.61
CA LYS A 51 -8.46 7.71 12.24
C LYS A 51 -9.69 7.38 11.41
N LEU A 52 -10.56 6.53 11.95
CA LEU A 52 -11.79 6.10 11.29
C LEU A 52 -13.01 6.58 12.08
N SER A 53 -14.09 6.92 11.37
CA SER A 53 -15.38 7.19 12.00
C SER A 53 -15.91 5.90 12.67
N PRO A 54 -16.56 5.99 13.85
CA PRO A 54 -17.27 4.84 14.43
C PRO A 54 -18.29 4.22 13.49
N GLY A 55 -18.89 5.00 12.59
CA GLY A 55 -19.84 4.52 11.58
C GLY A 55 -19.22 3.88 10.34
N THR A 56 -17.90 3.63 10.32
CA THR A 56 -17.23 2.99 9.17
C THR A 56 -17.82 1.62 8.90
N GLN A 57 -18.31 1.41 7.66
CA GLN A 57 -19.00 0.18 7.26
C GLN A 57 -18.14 -1.09 7.41
N ALA A 58 -16.85 -0.97 7.21
CA ALA A 58 -15.91 -2.08 7.42
C ALA A 58 -15.94 -2.60 8.86
N LEU A 59 -16.14 -1.72 9.86
CA LEU A 59 -16.14 -2.10 11.28
C LEU A 59 -17.42 -2.83 11.71
N HIS A 60 -18.56 -2.50 11.11
CA HIS A 60 -19.86 -3.01 11.54
C HIS A 60 -20.45 -4.05 10.60
N TYR A 61 -20.19 -3.95 9.30
CA TYR A 61 -20.80 -4.80 8.28
C TYR A 61 -19.78 -5.58 7.46
N GLY A 62 -18.49 -5.47 7.77
CA GLY A 62 -17.45 -6.15 7.03
C GLY A 62 -17.34 -5.70 5.56
N GLN A 63 -17.83 -4.50 5.21
CA GLN A 63 -17.69 -3.95 3.86
C GLN A 63 -16.24 -3.53 3.64
N SER A 64 -15.40 -4.52 3.39
CA SER A 64 -13.97 -4.38 3.21
C SER A 64 -13.50 -5.39 2.18
N ILE A 65 -12.49 -5.03 1.41
CA ILE A 65 -11.82 -5.89 0.46
C ILE A 65 -10.32 -5.82 0.71
N PHE A 66 -9.60 -6.89 0.34
CA PHE A 66 -8.16 -6.88 0.38
C PHE A 66 -7.57 -7.52 -0.87
N GLU A 67 -6.33 -7.19 -1.15
CA GLU A 67 -5.52 -7.81 -2.21
C GLU A 67 -4.11 -8.02 -1.69
N GLY A 68 -3.53 -9.16 -2.01
CA GLY A 68 -2.18 -9.52 -1.60
C GLY A 68 -1.26 -9.68 -2.81
N MET A 69 -0.07 -9.10 -2.73
CA MET A 69 1.00 -9.32 -3.69
C MET A 69 2.35 -9.21 -3.01
N LYS A 70 3.38 -9.72 -3.71
CA LYS A 70 4.77 -9.60 -3.25
C LYS A 70 5.56 -8.71 -4.19
N ALA A 71 6.42 -7.88 -3.62
CA ALA A 71 7.49 -7.22 -4.32
C ALA A 71 8.79 -8.00 -4.10
N PHE A 72 9.57 -8.17 -5.16
CA PHE A 72 10.84 -8.89 -5.13
C PHE A 72 11.97 -7.94 -5.47
N LYS A 73 13.10 -8.09 -4.82
CA LYS A 73 14.33 -7.40 -5.17
C LYS A 73 15.13 -8.26 -6.17
N SER A 74 15.45 -7.70 -7.32
CA SER A 74 16.29 -8.40 -8.30
C SER A 74 17.77 -8.33 -7.91
N LYS A 75 18.61 -9.14 -8.56
CA LYS A 75 20.07 -9.08 -8.41
C LYS A 75 20.69 -7.72 -8.79
N LYS A 76 19.94 -6.88 -9.53
CA LYS A 76 20.33 -5.52 -9.95
C LYS A 76 19.65 -4.45 -9.10
N ASP A 77 19.20 -4.79 -7.90
CA ASP A 77 18.47 -3.90 -6.96
C ASP A 77 17.18 -3.27 -7.48
N ASN A 78 16.62 -3.79 -8.58
CA ASN A 78 15.33 -3.35 -9.06
C ASN A 78 14.20 -4.02 -8.28
N VAL A 79 13.14 -3.26 -8.03
CA VAL A 79 11.88 -3.76 -7.46
C VAL A 79 11.05 -4.39 -8.57
N LEU A 80 10.68 -5.65 -8.40
CA LEU A 80 9.89 -6.41 -9.34
C LEU A 80 8.53 -6.73 -8.74
N LEU A 81 7.46 -6.49 -9.51
CA LEU A 81 6.09 -6.89 -9.20
C LEU A 81 5.65 -7.93 -10.24
N PHE A 82 5.08 -9.04 -9.78
CA PHE A 82 4.58 -10.07 -10.68
C PHE A 82 3.10 -9.82 -11.01
N ARG A 83 2.83 -9.49 -12.28
CA ARG A 83 1.48 -9.29 -12.85
C ARG A 83 0.55 -8.40 -12.02
N PRO A 84 0.98 -7.18 -11.63
CA PRO A 84 0.18 -6.27 -10.82
C PRO A 84 -1.12 -5.83 -11.53
N ASP A 85 -1.19 -5.92 -12.86
CA ASP A 85 -2.39 -5.76 -13.67
C ASP A 85 -3.51 -6.72 -13.26
N LYS A 86 -3.17 -7.98 -12.96
CA LYS A 86 -4.16 -8.99 -12.54
C LYS A 86 -4.63 -8.79 -11.10
N ASN A 87 -3.77 -8.31 -10.23
CA ASN A 87 -4.16 -7.89 -8.89
C ASN A 87 -5.10 -6.68 -8.95
N PHE A 88 -4.80 -5.72 -9.83
CA PHE A 88 -5.68 -4.58 -10.07
C PHE A 88 -7.07 -4.98 -10.58
N GLU A 89 -7.15 -5.89 -11.56
CA GLU A 89 -8.42 -6.42 -12.04
C GLU A 89 -9.21 -7.11 -10.92
N ARG A 90 -8.55 -7.95 -10.12
CA ARG A 90 -9.18 -8.74 -9.06
C ARG A 90 -9.71 -7.87 -7.93
N ILE A 91 -8.94 -6.87 -7.45
CA ILE A 91 -9.40 -5.98 -6.38
C ILE A 91 -10.61 -5.14 -6.87
N ASN A 92 -10.62 -4.69 -8.12
CA ASN A 92 -11.75 -3.93 -8.65
C ASN A 92 -12.99 -4.79 -8.90
N ASN A 93 -12.82 -6.07 -9.25
CA ASN A 93 -13.94 -7.02 -9.27
C ASN A 93 -14.54 -7.22 -7.87
N SER A 94 -13.70 -7.32 -6.85
CA SER A 94 -14.12 -7.39 -5.44
C SER A 94 -14.82 -6.10 -5.00
N ALA A 95 -14.28 -4.93 -5.37
CA ALA A 95 -14.88 -3.63 -5.08
C ALA A 95 -16.28 -3.53 -5.68
N LYS A 96 -16.44 -3.88 -6.96
CA LYS A 96 -17.72 -3.90 -7.65
C LYS A 96 -18.73 -4.81 -6.94
N ARG A 97 -18.30 -5.99 -6.49
CA ARG A 97 -19.17 -6.97 -5.80
C ARG A 97 -19.72 -6.43 -4.49
N LEU A 98 -18.95 -5.64 -3.75
CA LEU A 98 -19.34 -5.06 -2.45
C LEU A 98 -19.80 -3.60 -2.54
N SER A 99 -20.06 -3.08 -3.75
CA SER A 99 -20.46 -1.67 -3.96
C SER A 99 -19.46 -0.67 -3.36
N ILE A 100 -18.17 -1.02 -3.41
CA ILE A 100 -17.06 -0.13 -3.04
C ILE A 100 -16.61 0.59 -4.31
N PRO A 101 -16.27 1.89 -4.26
CA PRO A 101 -15.73 2.61 -5.41
C PRO A 101 -14.49 1.92 -5.99
N GLN A 102 -14.49 1.72 -7.32
CA GLN A 102 -13.36 1.10 -8.00
C GLN A 102 -12.12 2.00 -7.91
N ILE A 103 -10.98 1.37 -7.64
CA ILE A 103 -9.70 2.07 -7.50
C ILE A 103 -9.18 2.43 -8.90
N PRO A 104 -8.77 3.68 -9.17
CA PRO A 104 -8.12 4.07 -10.42
C PRO A 104 -6.80 3.31 -10.63
N LYS A 105 -6.49 3.00 -11.89
CA LYS A 105 -5.31 2.20 -12.24
C LYS A 105 -3.99 2.88 -11.85
N ASP A 106 -3.90 4.17 -12.07
CA ASP A 106 -2.75 5.00 -11.68
C ASP A 106 -2.55 5.02 -10.15
N VAL A 107 -3.63 5.17 -9.38
CA VAL A 107 -3.57 5.08 -7.90
C VAL A 107 -3.03 3.72 -7.46
N PHE A 108 -3.54 2.64 -8.04
CA PHE A 108 -3.13 1.29 -7.66
C PHE A 108 -1.70 0.97 -8.12
N ILE A 109 -1.40 1.09 -9.42
CA ILE A 109 -0.13 0.67 -10.00
C ILE A 109 1.02 1.60 -9.60
N ASP A 110 0.82 2.91 -9.73
CA ASP A 110 1.88 3.87 -9.41
C ASP A 110 2.07 4.02 -7.90
N GLY A 111 0.98 3.89 -7.13
CA GLY A 111 1.04 3.82 -5.69
C GLY A 111 1.82 2.61 -5.18
N LEU A 112 1.60 1.42 -5.74
CA LEU A 112 2.36 0.21 -5.42
C LEU A 112 3.85 0.36 -5.75
N LYS A 113 4.17 0.87 -6.94
CA LYS A 113 5.57 1.13 -7.32
C LYS A 113 6.23 2.09 -6.34
N ALA A 114 5.57 3.19 -6.04
CA ALA A 114 6.12 4.22 -5.16
C ALA A 114 6.32 3.72 -3.72
N VAL A 115 5.35 3.03 -3.12
CA VAL A 115 5.49 2.50 -1.75
C VAL A 115 6.51 1.36 -1.67
N SER A 116 6.56 0.49 -2.69
CA SER A 116 7.56 -0.58 -2.76
C SER A 116 8.97 -0.02 -2.94
N TYR A 117 9.11 1.01 -3.77
CA TYR A 117 10.38 1.68 -3.99
C TYR A 117 10.89 2.41 -2.74
N THR A 118 10.04 3.16 -2.05
CA THR A 118 10.41 3.85 -0.80
C THR A 118 10.77 2.88 0.31
N HIS A 119 10.25 1.65 0.28
CA HIS A 119 10.53 0.63 1.27
C HIS A 119 11.83 -0.14 0.97
N LEU A 120 12.07 -0.55 -0.29
CA LEU A 120 13.20 -1.40 -0.66
C LEU A 120 14.49 -0.62 -0.97
N ARG A 121 14.43 0.70 -1.14
CA ARG A 121 15.58 1.59 -1.42
C ARG A 121 15.85 2.64 -0.35
N ALA A 122 15.41 2.43 0.87
CA ALA A 122 15.69 3.38 1.97
C ALA A 122 17.20 3.56 2.27
N HIS A 123 18.06 2.77 1.63
CA HIS A 123 19.52 2.84 1.75
C HIS A 123 20.22 3.80 0.76
N GLU A 124 19.48 4.35 -0.20
CA GLU A 124 20.06 5.33 -1.15
C GLU A 124 19.61 6.75 -0.79
N THR A 125 20.15 7.29 0.29
CA THR A 125 20.23 8.74 0.50
C THR A 125 21.67 9.16 0.25
N PRO A 126 21.91 10.15 -0.63
CA PRO A 126 23.25 10.72 -0.78
C PRO A 126 23.69 11.41 0.49
#